data_6952ad953726dd7e0e6645d83a167903
#
_entry.id   6952ad953726dd7e0e6645d83a167903
#
_cell.length_a   1.000
_cell.length_b   1.000
_cell.length_c   1.000
_cell.angle_alpha   90.00
_cell.angle_beta   90.00
_cell.angle_gamma   90.00
#
_symmetry.space_group_name_H-M   'P 1'
#
loop_
_entity.id
_entity.type
_entity.pdbx_description
1 polymer ?
#
loop_
_entity_poly.entity_id
_entity_poly.type
_entity_poly.pdbx_seq_one_letter_code
_entity_poly.pdbx_strand_id
1 'polypeptide(L)'
;MQYNRKADGSLETLPNKVIDTGMGFERLCMAIQGKQSNYDTDVFQPMLRRIGETCGCQYGQTKEIDVAMRVVADHIRTIAFAITDGQLPSNAKAGYVIRRILRRAVRYGYTFLNQRTAFMFKLIPQLVEDMGIAYPELKAQQTLIEKVIKEEEEAFLRTLETGIRLLDKVMDDARKANDTEISGKDTFTLYDTFGFPLDLTELILRENGFTANEAEFNAEM
;
A
#
# COMPACT_ATOMS: atom_id res chain seq x y z
N MET A 1 16.39 -3.84 26.59
CA MET A 1 17.11 -3.89 27.90
C MET A 1 18.40 -4.65 27.72
N GLN A 2 19.45 -4.21 28.39
CA GLN A 2 20.79 -4.85 28.37
C GLN A 2 21.19 -5.41 29.73
N TYR A 3 20.59 -4.88 30.78
CA TYR A 3 20.98 -5.17 32.18
C TYR A 3 19.75 -5.47 33.03
N ASN A 4 19.94 -6.38 33.98
CA ASN A 4 19.04 -6.61 35.10
C ASN A 4 19.58 -5.85 36.32
N ARG A 5 18.76 -5.07 37.03
CA ARG A 5 19.14 -4.38 38.26
C ARG A 5 18.86 -5.27 39.48
N LYS A 6 19.88 -5.64 40.20
CA LYS A 6 19.79 -6.44 41.44
C LYS A 6 19.28 -5.60 42.62
N ALA A 7 18.86 -6.28 43.68
CA ALA A 7 18.38 -5.63 44.91
C ALA A 7 19.43 -4.71 45.58
N ASP A 8 20.72 -5.03 45.43
CA ASP A 8 21.86 -4.22 45.89
C ASP A 8 22.18 -3.00 45.02
N GLY A 9 21.42 -2.81 43.92
CA GLY A 9 21.61 -1.71 42.96
C GLY A 9 22.62 -2.00 41.85
N SER A 10 23.34 -3.12 41.89
CA SER A 10 24.28 -3.52 40.84
C SER A 10 23.57 -3.89 39.56
N LEU A 11 24.25 -3.75 38.42
CA LEU A 11 23.75 -4.11 37.11
C LEU A 11 24.40 -5.41 36.63
N GLU A 12 23.56 -6.41 36.32
CA GLU A 12 23.99 -7.68 35.72
C GLU A 12 23.61 -7.69 34.25
N THR A 13 24.55 -8.04 33.37
CA THR A 13 24.30 -8.14 31.95
C THR A 13 23.30 -9.28 31.65
N LEU A 14 22.26 -9.01 30.91
CA LEU A 14 21.32 -10.05 30.44
C LEU A 14 22.05 -10.96 29.44
N PRO A 15 21.79 -12.28 29.48
CA PRO A 15 22.35 -13.24 28.53
C PRO A 15 21.94 -12.92 27.09
N ASN A 16 20.72 -12.41 26.92
CA ASN A 16 20.17 -11.92 25.64
C ASN A 16 19.70 -10.48 25.82
N LYS A 17 20.07 -9.61 24.89
CA LYS A 17 19.51 -8.25 24.84
C LYS A 17 18.08 -8.32 24.35
N VAL A 18 17.16 -7.67 25.06
CA VAL A 18 15.74 -7.66 24.72
C VAL A 18 15.24 -6.22 24.49
N ILE A 19 14.29 -6.08 23.56
CA ILE A 19 13.56 -4.83 23.34
C ILE A 19 12.41 -4.80 24.33
N ASP A 20 12.28 -3.71 25.07
CA ASP A 20 11.20 -3.51 26.04
C ASP A 20 10.12 -2.59 25.48
N THR A 21 10.57 -1.50 24.83
CA THR A 21 9.66 -0.47 24.32
C THR A 21 10.00 -0.18 22.86
N GLY A 22 8.98 -0.08 22.02
CA GLY A 22 9.07 0.38 20.64
C GLY A 22 8.22 1.64 20.43
N MET A 23 8.66 2.50 19.50
CA MET A 23 7.93 3.70 19.10
C MET A 23 7.93 3.82 17.57
N GLY A 24 6.80 4.29 17.00
CA GLY A 24 6.73 4.56 15.57
C GLY A 24 7.71 5.68 15.18
N PHE A 25 8.66 5.37 14.32
CA PHE A 25 9.72 6.29 13.89
C PHE A 25 9.13 7.57 13.29
N GLU A 26 8.20 7.44 12.37
CA GLU A 26 7.54 8.57 11.68
C GLU A 26 6.73 9.44 12.66
N ARG A 27 6.08 8.83 13.65
CA ARG A 27 5.33 9.56 14.69
C ARG A 27 6.28 10.34 15.59
N LEU A 28 7.44 9.79 15.90
CA LEU A 28 8.46 10.47 16.66
C LEU A 28 9.03 11.66 15.87
N CYS A 29 9.37 11.45 14.60
CA CYS A 29 9.81 12.53 13.68
C CYS A 29 8.75 13.64 13.59
N MET A 30 7.47 13.29 13.46
CA MET A 30 6.37 14.25 13.44
C MET A 30 6.34 15.10 14.69
N ALA A 31 6.46 14.49 15.87
CA ALA A 31 6.43 15.20 17.15
C ALA A 31 7.66 16.13 17.30
N ILE A 32 8.86 15.66 16.97
CA ILE A 32 10.10 16.44 17.06
C ILE A 32 10.10 17.63 16.10
N GLN A 33 9.55 17.44 14.89
CA GLN A 33 9.48 18.48 13.85
C GLN A 33 8.26 19.39 14.01
N GLY A 34 7.43 19.20 15.04
CA GLY A 34 6.22 19.99 15.28
C GLY A 34 5.18 19.93 14.17
N LYS A 35 5.12 18.80 13.44
CA LYS A 35 4.17 18.57 12.35
C LYS A 35 2.86 17.97 12.85
N GLN A 36 1.80 18.15 12.07
CA GLN A 36 0.47 17.59 12.38
C GLN A 36 0.21 16.26 11.66
N SER A 37 1.04 15.91 10.67
CA SER A 37 0.96 14.67 9.92
C SER A 37 2.36 14.07 9.72
N ASN A 38 2.46 12.74 9.77
CA ASN A 38 3.70 12.03 9.42
C ASN A 38 4.19 12.39 8.01
N TYR A 39 3.24 12.61 7.08
CA TYR A 39 3.51 12.92 5.68
C TYR A 39 4.11 14.31 5.47
N ASP A 40 4.02 15.22 6.47
CA ASP A 40 4.60 16.57 6.39
C ASP A 40 6.04 16.62 6.92
N THR A 41 6.56 15.47 7.34
CA THR A 41 7.95 15.34 7.82
C THR A 41 8.92 15.18 6.65
N ASP A 42 10.20 15.40 6.93
CA ASP A 42 11.30 15.15 5.98
C ASP A 42 11.41 13.67 5.57
N VAL A 43 10.84 12.76 6.33
CA VAL A 43 10.79 11.31 6.01
C VAL A 43 9.94 11.02 4.79
N PHE A 44 8.82 11.73 4.59
CA PHE A 44 7.89 11.49 3.49
C PHE A 44 7.92 12.54 2.39
N GLN A 45 8.32 13.76 2.68
CA GLN A 45 8.25 14.87 1.73
C GLN A 45 9.07 14.65 0.44
N PRO A 46 10.28 14.04 0.46
CA PRO A 46 11.00 13.72 -0.77
C PRO A 46 10.20 12.76 -1.68
N MET A 47 9.66 11.69 -1.11
CA MET A 47 8.84 10.72 -1.83
C MET A 47 7.56 11.37 -2.40
N LEU A 48 6.86 12.19 -1.61
CA LEU A 48 5.66 12.89 -2.09
C LEU A 48 5.96 13.84 -3.25
N ARG A 49 7.07 14.58 -3.19
CA ARG A 49 7.53 15.40 -4.34
C ARG A 49 7.80 14.54 -5.57
N ARG A 50 8.49 13.40 -5.40
CA ARG A 50 8.78 12.48 -6.50
C ARG A 50 7.51 11.88 -7.12
N ILE A 51 6.50 11.55 -6.31
CA ILE A 51 5.18 11.12 -6.79
C ILE A 51 4.55 12.25 -7.61
N GLY A 52 4.54 13.47 -7.08
CA GLY A 52 3.99 14.64 -7.77
C GLY A 52 4.63 14.89 -9.14
N GLU A 53 5.97 14.86 -9.24
CA GLU A 53 6.72 14.97 -10.49
C GLU A 53 6.38 13.83 -11.46
N THR A 54 6.29 12.60 -10.97
CA THR A 54 6.01 11.43 -11.80
C THR A 54 4.58 11.43 -12.34
N CYS A 55 3.62 11.90 -11.53
CA CYS A 55 2.19 11.86 -11.84
C CYS A 55 1.65 13.20 -12.41
N GLY A 56 2.42 14.28 -12.39
CA GLY A 56 1.98 15.60 -12.85
C GLY A 56 0.95 16.25 -11.90
N CYS A 57 1.04 16.00 -10.59
CA CYS A 57 0.15 16.57 -9.57
C CYS A 57 0.95 17.16 -8.40
N GLN A 58 0.27 17.84 -7.49
CA GLN A 58 0.91 18.47 -6.34
C GLN A 58 0.22 18.05 -5.03
N TYR A 59 1.02 17.69 -4.03
CA TYR A 59 0.54 17.44 -2.66
C TYR A 59 -0.02 18.74 -2.07
N GLY A 60 -1.22 18.67 -1.50
CA GLY A 60 -2.00 19.84 -1.05
C GLY A 60 -2.97 20.40 -2.11
N GLN A 61 -3.08 19.78 -3.29
CA GLN A 61 -3.95 20.25 -4.38
C GLN A 61 -5.42 19.92 -4.10
N THR A 62 -5.73 18.69 -3.77
CA THR A 62 -7.06 18.24 -3.31
C THR A 62 -6.92 17.11 -2.29
N LYS A 63 -7.98 16.89 -1.51
CA LYS A 63 -8.00 15.82 -0.50
C LYS A 63 -7.81 14.44 -1.11
N GLU A 64 -8.42 14.18 -2.26
CA GLU A 64 -8.35 12.89 -2.96
C GLU A 64 -6.94 12.61 -3.48
N ILE A 65 -6.29 13.62 -4.09
CA ILE A 65 -4.90 13.55 -4.54
C ILE A 65 -3.97 13.32 -3.36
N ASP A 66 -4.15 14.05 -2.26
CA ASP A 66 -3.33 13.91 -1.06
C ASP A 66 -3.42 12.49 -0.47
N VAL A 67 -4.65 11.96 -0.36
CA VAL A 67 -4.85 10.59 0.11
C VAL A 67 -4.17 9.60 -0.81
N ALA A 68 -4.32 9.75 -2.13
CA ALA A 68 -3.69 8.85 -3.10
C ALA A 68 -2.16 8.90 -3.02
N MET A 69 -1.57 10.09 -2.93
CA MET A 69 -0.13 10.25 -2.79
C MET A 69 0.40 9.64 -1.49
N ARG A 70 -0.33 9.79 -0.38
CA ARG A 70 0.01 9.15 0.91
C ARG A 70 -0.04 7.63 0.82
N VAL A 71 -1.09 7.07 0.20
CA VAL A 71 -1.22 5.62 -0.01
C VAL A 71 -0.06 5.09 -0.85
N VAL A 72 0.28 5.76 -1.94
CA VAL A 72 1.42 5.36 -2.80
C VAL A 72 2.73 5.43 -2.03
N ALA A 73 3.00 6.51 -1.28
CA ALA A 73 4.22 6.71 -0.50
C ALA A 73 4.41 5.65 0.60
N ASP A 74 3.34 5.29 1.31
CA ASP A 74 3.36 4.23 2.32
C ASP A 74 3.58 2.85 1.71
N HIS A 75 2.82 2.56 0.66
CA HIS A 75 2.78 1.22 0.09
C HIS A 75 4.06 0.89 -0.67
N ILE A 76 4.67 1.86 -1.38
CA ILE A 76 5.93 1.61 -2.09
C ILE A 76 7.06 1.21 -1.13
N ARG A 77 7.13 1.81 0.07
CA ARG A 77 8.08 1.45 1.12
C ARG A 77 7.85 0.01 1.58
N THR A 78 6.61 -0.31 1.96
CA THR A 78 6.23 -1.65 2.42
C THR A 78 6.57 -2.72 1.39
N ILE A 79 6.24 -2.49 0.11
CA ILE A 79 6.47 -3.44 -0.97
C ILE A 79 7.96 -3.62 -1.23
N ALA A 80 8.72 -2.52 -1.30
CA ALA A 80 10.16 -2.56 -1.58
C ALA A 80 10.91 -3.31 -0.49
N PHE A 81 10.65 -3.03 0.79
CA PHE A 81 11.27 -3.75 1.90
C PHE A 81 10.88 -5.23 1.94
N ALA A 82 9.62 -5.56 1.70
CA ALA A 82 9.19 -6.95 1.63
C ALA A 82 9.89 -7.73 0.51
N ILE A 83 10.06 -7.14 -0.68
CA ILE A 83 10.80 -7.74 -1.79
C ILE A 83 12.28 -7.91 -1.41
N THR A 84 12.88 -6.90 -0.77
CA THR A 84 14.26 -6.94 -0.27
C THR A 84 14.47 -8.10 0.70
N ASP A 85 13.48 -8.39 1.56
CA ASP A 85 13.48 -9.51 2.49
C ASP A 85 13.10 -10.86 1.82
N GLY A 86 13.01 -10.90 0.50
CA GLY A 86 12.73 -12.11 -0.28
C GLY A 86 11.25 -12.50 -0.38
N GLN A 87 10.34 -11.60 0.06
CA GLN A 87 8.89 -11.85 -0.05
C GLN A 87 8.34 -11.26 -1.35
N LEU A 88 8.20 -12.10 -2.38
CA LEU A 88 7.67 -11.69 -3.67
C LEU A 88 6.14 -11.71 -3.70
N PRO A 89 5.49 -10.78 -4.45
CA PRO A 89 4.06 -10.84 -4.71
C PRO A 89 3.64 -12.20 -5.29
N SER A 90 2.59 -12.80 -4.73
CA SER A 90 2.10 -14.11 -5.18
C SER A 90 0.60 -14.29 -4.90
N ASN A 91 0.04 -15.46 -5.23
CA ASN A 91 -1.37 -15.78 -4.97
C ASN A 91 -1.63 -16.38 -3.58
N ALA A 92 -0.58 -16.57 -2.78
CA ALA A 92 -0.72 -17.26 -1.49
C ALA A 92 0.18 -16.66 -0.40
N LYS A 93 -0.19 -16.91 0.86
CA LYS A 93 0.58 -16.58 2.07
C LYS A 93 0.99 -15.09 2.12
N ALA A 94 2.22 -14.79 2.57
CA ALA A 94 2.74 -13.43 2.67
C ALA A 94 2.78 -12.70 1.32
N GLY A 95 3.11 -13.40 0.23
CA GLY A 95 3.14 -12.82 -1.12
C GLY A 95 1.77 -12.32 -1.60
N TYR A 96 0.67 -12.95 -1.17
CA TYR A 96 -0.69 -12.46 -1.44
C TYR A 96 -0.94 -11.10 -0.77
N VAL A 97 -0.50 -10.92 0.47
CA VAL A 97 -0.64 -9.65 1.19
C VAL A 97 0.13 -8.54 0.47
N ILE A 98 1.37 -8.81 0.02
CA ILE A 98 2.19 -7.84 -0.70
C ILE A 98 1.54 -7.47 -2.04
N ARG A 99 1.04 -8.47 -2.79
CA ARG A 99 0.30 -8.24 -4.04
C ARG A 99 -0.93 -7.37 -3.82
N ARG A 100 -1.67 -7.60 -2.75
CA ARG A 100 -2.84 -6.83 -2.35
C ARG A 100 -2.51 -5.37 -2.06
N ILE A 101 -1.44 -5.12 -1.30
CA ILE A 101 -0.93 -3.78 -1.01
C ILE A 101 -0.53 -3.06 -2.31
N LEU A 102 0.19 -3.74 -3.20
CA LEU A 102 0.59 -3.19 -4.49
C LEU A 102 -0.62 -2.81 -5.35
N ARG A 103 -1.58 -3.72 -5.53
CA ARG A 103 -2.79 -3.47 -6.32
C ARG A 103 -3.62 -2.32 -5.77
N ARG A 104 -3.68 -2.18 -4.46
CA ARG A 104 -4.33 -1.03 -3.81
C ARG A 104 -3.64 0.28 -4.22
N ALA A 105 -2.33 0.38 -4.16
CA ALA A 105 -1.60 1.57 -4.56
C ALA A 105 -1.77 1.88 -6.06
N VAL A 106 -1.70 0.86 -6.92
CA VAL A 106 -1.93 0.99 -8.37
C VAL A 106 -3.34 1.54 -8.65
N ARG A 107 -4.37 1.04 -7.97
CA ARG A 107 -5.73 1.56 -8.11
C ARG A 107 -5.83 3.03 -7.71
N TYR A 108 -5.20 3.45 -6.61
CA TYR A 108 -5.19 4.86 -6.23
C TYR A 108 -4.47 5.72 -7.27
N GLY A 109 -3.34 5.25 -7.81
CA GLY A 109 -2.64 5.90 -8.92
C GLY A 109 -3.51 6.04 -10.17
N TYR A 110 -4.21 4.98 -10.55
CA TYR A 110 -5.12 4.95 -11.70
C TYR A 110 -6.31 5.91 -11.51
N THR A 111 -6.99 5.85 -10.37
CA THR A 111 -8.24 6.58 -10.13
C THR A 111 -8.02 8.07 -9.85
N PHE A 112 -7.03 8.41 -9.03
CA PHE A 112 -6.88 9.77 -8.51
C PHE A 112 -5.66 10.52 -9.03
N LEU A 113 -4.62 9.80 -9.50
CA LEU A 113 -3.40 10.42 -10.03
C LEU A 113 -3.30 10.28 -11.56
N ASN A 114 -4.36 9.81 -12.22
CA ASN A 114 -4.47 9.63 -13.67
C ASN A 114 -3.34 8.78 -14.30
N GLN A 115 -2.80 7.81 -13.57
CA GLN A 115 -1.73 6.94 -14.06
C GLN A 115 -2.32 5.74 -14.80
N ARG A 116 -2.21 5.74 -16.13
CA ARG A 116 -2.72 4.67 -17.01
C ARG A 116 -1.66 3.64 -17.39
N THR A 117 -0.43 3.89 -17.04
CA THR A 117 0.73 3.01 -17.25
C THR A 117 1.49 2.81 -15.95
N ALA A 118 2.32 1.78 -15.89
CA ALA A 118 3.13 1.50 -14.71
C ALA A 118 4.02 2.70 -14.34
N PHE A 119 3.98 3.11 -13.09
CA PHE A 119 4.68 4.29 -12.59
C PHE A 119 5.40 4.07 -11.26
N MET A 120 4.89 3.14 -10.42
CA MET A 120 5.40 2.95 -9.06
C MET A 120 6.88 2.53 -9.04
N PHE A 121 7.31 1.70 -10.02
CA PHE A 121 8.73 1.32 -10.12
C PHE A 121 9.66 2.52 -10.28
N LYS A 122 9.19 3.65 -10.88
CA LYS A 122 9.95 4.90 -11.05
C LYS A 122 10.20 5.65 -9.74
N LEU A 123 9.54 5.23 -8.65
CA LEU A 123 9.69 5.80 -7.31
C LEU A 123 10.81 5.12 -6.52
N ILE A 124 11.25 3.94 -6.93
CA ILE A 124 12.27 3.15 -6.22
C ILE A 124 13.62 3.88 -6.11
N PRO A 125 14.12 4.58 -7.16
CA PRO A 125 15.34 5.36 -7.01
C PRO A 125 15.27 6.41 -5.89
N GLN A 126 14.14 7.09 -5.72
CA GLN A 126 13.94 8.03 -4.62
C GLN A 126 13.97 7.31 -3.26
N LEU A 127 13.31 6.16 -3.14
CA LEU A 127 13.34 5.37 -1.91
C LEU A 127 14.78 4.94 -1.53
N VAL A 128 15.57 4.54 -2.53
CA VAL A 128 16.98 4.19 -2.33
C VAL A 128 17.82 5.41 -1.91
N GLU A 129 17.54 6.58 -2.46
CA GLU A 129 18.19 7.84 -2.04
C GLU A 129 17.83 8.19 -0.59
N ASP A 130 16.57 8.08 -0.21
CA ASP A 130 16.08 8.47 1.12
C ASP A 130 16.55 7.49 2.22
N MET A 131 16.59 6.18 1.93
CA MET A 131 16.74 5.14 2.93
C MET A 131 17.95 4.22 2.71
N GLY A 132 18.58 4.24 1.54
CA GLY A 132 19.64 3.29 1.16
C GLY A 132 20.95 3.43 1.96
N ILE A 133 21.18 4.53 2.69
CA ILE A 133 22.32 4.66 3.61
C ILE A 133 22.07 3.78 4.85
N ALA A 134 20.88 3.81 5.40
CA ALA A 134 20.49 3.01 6.56
C ALA A 134 20.21 1.55 6.20
N TYR A 135 19.76 1.30 4.97
CA TYR A 135 19.36 -0.01 4.45
C TYR A 135 20.04 -0.28 3.10
N PRO A 136 21.34 -0.60 3.09
CA PRO A 136 22.12 -0.79 1.86
C PRO A 136 21.60 -1.92 0.96
N GLU A 137 20.86 -2.87 1.51
CA GLU A 137 20.19 -3.95 0.78
C GLU A 137 19.14 -3.44 -0.21
N LEU A 138 18.46 -2.31 0.05
CA LEU A 138 17.57 -1.67 -0.91
C LEU A 138 18.31 -1.28 -2.18
N LYS A 139 19.50 -0.69 -2.04
CA LYS A 139 20.35 -0.31 -3.17
C LYS A 139 20.86 -1.53 -3.91
N ALA A 140 21.28 -2.56 -3.18
CA ALA A 140 21.81 -3.80 -3.76
C ALA A 140 20.76 -4.53 -4.61
N GLN A 141 19.48 -4.45 -4.24
CA GLN A 141 18.37 -5.12 -4.90
C GLN A 141 17.48 -4.20 -5.76
N GLN A 142 17.85 -2.94 -5.95
CA GLN A 142 17.05 -1.93 -6.64
C GLN A 142 16.47 -2.44 -7.97
N THR A 143 17.29 -3.01 -8.84
CA THR A 143 16.87 -3.51 -10.15
C THR A 143 15.83 -4.64 -10.05
N LEU A 144 15.97 -5.53 -9.05
CA LEU A 144 15.00 -6.58 -8.80
C LEU A 144 13.66 -5.99 -8.34
N ILE A 145 13.70 -5.05 -7.39
CA ILE A 145 12.51 -4.40 -6.84
C ILE A 145 11.75 -3.67 -7.96
N GLU A 146 12.44 -2.87 -8.76
CA GLU A 146 11.86 -2.15 -9.91
C GLU A 146 11.19 -3.12 -10.90
N LYS A 147 11.85 -4.21 -11.24
CA LYS A 147 11.34 -5.21 -12.19
C LYS A 147 10.08 -5.88 -11.65
N VAL A 148 10.12 -6.38 -10.41
CA VAL A 148 8.98 -7.07 -9.78
C VAL A 148 7.77 -6.15 -9.69
N ILE A 149 7.95 -4.92 -9.22
CA ILE A 149 6.86 -3.95 -9.11
C ILE A 149 6.28 -3.65 -10.48
N LYS A 150 7.13 -3.37 -11.48
CA LYS A 150 6.68 -3.06 -12.84
C LYS A 150 5.86 -4.19 -13.45
N GLU A 151 6.33 -5.43 -13.36
CA GLU A 151 5.64 -6.60 -13.91
C GLU A 151 4.26 -6.82 -13.27
N GLU A 152 4.17 -6.73 -11.94
CA GLU A 152 2.89 -6.86 -11.21
C GLU A 152 1.93 -5.71 -11.51
N GLU A 153 2.44 -4.49 -11.60
CA GLU A 153 1.67 -3.30 -11.93
C GLU A 153 1.09 -3.39 -13.34
N GLU A 154 1.94 -3.73 -14.35
CA GLU A 154 1.51 -3.91 -15.73
C GLU A 154 0.49 -5.06 -15.87
N ALA A 155 0.69 -6.15 -15.13
CA ALA A 155 -0.24 -7.27 -15.13
C ALA A 155 -1.62 -6.87 -14.59
N PHE A 156 -1.66 -6.09 -13.52
CA PHE A 156 -2.92 -5.63 -12.94
C PHE A 156 -3.60 -4.55 -13.78
N LEU A 157 -2.86 -3.60 -14.34
CA LEU A 157 -3.41 -2.53 -15.18
C LEU A 157 -4.14 -3.06 -16.41
N ARG A 158 -3.74 -4.23 -16.97
CA ARG A 158 -4.45 -4.86 -18.09
C ARG A 158 -5.91 -5.21 -17.80
N THR A 159 -6.22 -5.52 -16.56
CA THR A 159 -7.58 -5.92 -16.14
C THR A 159 -8.30 -4.84 -15.34
N LEU A 160 -7.55 -3.90 -14.76
CA LEU A 160 -8.07 -2.90 -13.82
C LEU A 160 -9.18 -2.03 -14.44
N GLU A 161 -8.98 -1.50 -15.63
CA GLU A 161 -9.98 -0.64 -16.28
C GLU A 161 -11.28 -1.38 -16.55
N THR A 162 -11.18 -2.62 -17.02
CA THR A 162 -12.38 -3.44 -17.31
C THR A 162 -13.09 -3.82 -16.02
N GLY A 163 -12.33 -4.16 -14.95
CA GLY A 163 -12.89 -4.46 -13.65
C GLY A 163 -13.58 -3.24 -13.00
N ILE A 164 -13.01 -2.05 -13.09
CA ILE A 164 -13.66 -0.82 -12.62
C ILE A 164 -14.97 -0.58 -13.38
N ARG A 165 -14.97 -0.68 -14.71
CA ARG A 165 -16.20 -0.51 -15.51
C ARG A 165 -17.29 -1.53 -15.16
N LEU A 166 -16.91 -2.77 -14.89
CA LEU A 166 -17.86 -3.79 -14.43
C LEU A 166 -18.44 -3.42 -13.07
N LEU A 167 -17.61 -3.02 -12.13
CA LEU A 167 -18.04 -2.63 -10.79
C LEU A 167 -18.97 -1.41 -10.83
N ASP A 168 -18.64 -0.40 -11.64
CA ASP A 168 -19.49 0.79 -11.83
C ASP A 168 -20.86 0.39 -12.37
N LYS A 169 -20.92 -0.52 -13.37
CA LYS A 169 -22.17 -1.03 -13.91
C LYS A 169 -22.99 -1.77 -12.85
N VAL A 170 -22.37 -2.63 -12.06
CA VAL A 170 -23.05 -3.38 -10.99
C VAL A 170 -23.61 -2.43 -9.94
N MET A 171 -22.85 -1.41 -9.53
CA MET A 171 -23.32 -0.38 -8.61
C MET A 171 -24.48 0.44 -9.19
N ASP A 172 -24.43 0.78 -10.47
CA ASP A 172 -25.53 1.50 -11.14
C ASP A 172 -26.81 0.67 -11.24
N ASP A 173 -26.70 -0.62 -11.49
CA ASP A 173 -27.83 -1.52 -11.52
C ASP A 173 -28.44 -1.72 -10.12
N ALA A 174 -27.60 -1.83 -9.08
CA ALA A 174 -28.05 -1.87 -7.70
C ALA A 174 -28.77 -0.56 -7.27
N ARG A 175 -28.24 0.62 -7.66
CA ARG A 175 -28.93 1.92 -7.43
C ARG A 175 -30.33 1.96 -8.03
N LYS A 176 -30.51 1.45 -9.27
CA LYS A 176 -31.82 1.38 -9.92
C LYS A 176 -32.78 0.44 -9.20
N ALA A 177 -32.26 -0.63 -8.59
CA ALA A 177 -33.02 -1.57 -7.78
C ALA A 177 -33.29 -1.08 -6.36
N ASN A 178 -32.75 0.07 -5.94
CA ASN A 178 -32.70 0.57 -4.56
C ASN A 178 -32.02 -0.44 -3.60
N ASP A 179 -31.04 -1.17 -4.10
CA ASP A 179 -30.22 -2.09 -3.31
C ASP A 179 -28.91 -1.41 -2.91
N THR A 180 -28.40 -1.75 -1.74
CA THR A 180 -27.13 -1.26 -1.19
C THR A 180 -26.10 -2.38 -1.01
N GLU A 181 -26.48 -3.62 -1.31
CA GLU A 181 -25.61 -4.79 -1.23
C GLU A 181 -25.34 -5.34 -2.63
N ILE A 182 -24.06 -5.54 -2.95
CA ILE A 182 -23.61 -6.15 -4.20
C ILE A 182 -23.47 -7.66 -4.00
N SER A 183 -23.94 -8.44 -4.99
CA SER A 183 -23.92 -9.91 -4.93
C SER A 183 -22.51 -10.47 -4.77
N GLY A 184 -22.39 -11.58 -4.04
CA GLY A 184 -21.13 -12.31 -3.90
C GLY A 184 -20.62 -12.85 -5.24
N LYS A 185 -21.52 -13.20 -6.16
CA LYS A 185 -21.16 -13.65 -7.50
C LYS A 185 -20.46 -12.57 -8.32
N ASP A 186 -20.94 -11.31 -8.28
CA ASP A 186 -20.31 -10.20 -8.98
C ASP A 186 -18.96 -9.87 -8.37
N THR A 187 -18.87 -9.87 -7.04
CA THR A 187 -17.60 -9.65 -6.34
C THR A 187 -16.60 -10.79 -6.55
N PHE A 188 -17.07 -12.04 -6.67
CA PHE A 188 -16.25 -13.19 -7.04
C PHE A 188 -15.71 -13.09 -8.47
N THR A 189 -16.55 -12.64 -9.41
CA THR A 189 -16.12 -12.41 -10.79
C THR A 189 -15.00 -11.37 -10.86
N LEU A 190 -15.10 -10.29 -10.09
CA LEU A 190 -14.04 -9.29 -9.98
C LEU A 190 -12.74 -9.88 -9.41
N TYR A 191 -12.84 -10.75 -8.41
CA TYR A 191 -11.70 -11.41 -7.78
C TYR A 191 -11.02 -12.40 -8.74
N ASP A 192 -11.77 -13.34 -9.30
CA ASP A 192 -11.26 -14.45 -10.10
C ASP A 192 -10.79 -14.00 -11.48
N THR A 193 -11.60 -13.22 -12.19
CA THR A 193 -11.35 -12.86 -13.59
C THR A 193 -10.48 -11.60 -13.73
N PHE A 194 -10.72 -10.59 -12.89
CA PHE A 194 -10.04 -9.29 -13.01
C PHE A 194 -8.94 -9.07 -11.97
N GLY A 195 -8.77 -10.00 -11.05
CA GLY A 195 -7.73 -9.94 -10.04
C GLY A 195 -7.90 -8.82 -9.02
N PHE A 196 -9.16 -8.42 -8.75
CA PHE A 196 -9.48 -7.50 -7.67
C PHE A 196 -9.49 -8.28 -6.35
N PRO A 197 -8.57 -8.02 -5.42
CA PRO A 197 -8.71 -8.56 -4.08
C PRO A 197 -10.04 -8.13 -3.46
N LEU A 198 -10.69 -9.00 -2.68
CA LEU A 198 -12.00 -8.70 -2.08
C LEU A 198 -11.98 -7.39 -1.30
N ASP A 199 -10.96 -7.15 -0.48
CA ASP A 199 -10.81 -5.91 0.30
C ASP A 199 -10.67 -4.65 -0.57
N LEU A 200 -10.16 -4.78 -1.80
CA LEU A 200 -10.14 -3.67 -2.76
C LEU A 200 -11.54 -3.39 -3.32
N THR A 201 -12.27 -4.44 -3.65
CA THR A 201 -13.67 -4.32 -4.09
C THR A 201 -14.53 -3.70 -3.00
N GLU A 202 -14.44 -4.19 -1.77
CA GLU A 202 -15.14 -3.63 -0.60
C GLU A 202 -14.79 -2.16 -0.33
N LEU A 203 -13.52 -1.79 -0.50
CA LEU A 203 -13.09 -0.40 -0.36
C LEU A 203 -13.80 0.50 -1.36
N ILE A 204 -13.86 0.09 -2.65
CA ILE A 204 -14.52 0.86 -3.70
C ILE A 204 -16.03 0.92 -3.45
N LEU A 205 -16.64 -0.19 -3.08
CA LEU A 205 -18.07 -0.25 -2.75
C LEU A 205 -18.40 0.69 -1.59
N ARG A 206 -17.62 0.66 -0.51
CA ARG A 206 -17.81 1.53 0.66
C ARG A 206 -17.64 3.02 0.33
N GLU A 207 -16.68 3.37 -0.52
CA GLU A 207 -16.49 4.74 -1.02
C GLU A 207 -17.73 5.24 -1.78
N ASN A 208 -18.54 4.33 -2.35
CA ASN A 208 -19.75 4.62 -3.12
C ASN A 208 -21.06 4.33 -2.37
N GLY A 209 -21.00 3.97 -1.08
CA GLY A 209 -22.17 3.72 -0.25
C GLY A 209 -22.78 2.32 -0.38
N PHE A 210 -21.99 1.35 -0.88
CA PHE A 210 -22.39 -0.04 -1.03
C PHE A 210 -21.63 -0.97 -0.09
N THR A 211 -22.14 -2.20 0.06
CA THR A 211 -21.49 -3.33 0.74
C THR A 211 -21.41 -4.54 -0.19
N ALA A 212 -20.50 -5.47 0.09
CA ALA A 212 -20.42 -6.76 -0.60
C ALA A 212 -21.07 -7.85 0.23
N ASN A 213 -21.74 -8.82 -0.41
CA ASN A 213 -22.22 -10.03 0.25
C ASN A 213 -21.06 -11.03 0.41
N GLU A 214 -20.34 -10.93 1.54
CA GLU A 214 -19.18 -11.79 1.82
C GLU A 214 -19.55 -13.28 1.98
N ALA A 215 -20.74 -13.58 2.50
CA ALA A 215 -21.18 -14.95 2.68
C ALA A 215 -21.38 -15.65 1.33
N GLU A 216 -22.01 -14.98 0.38
CA GLU A 216 -22.19 -15.46 -0.99
C GLU A 216 -20.84 -15.54 -1.73
N PHE A 217 -19.97 -14.53 -1.58
CA PHE A 217 -18.61 -14.56 -2.14
C PHE A 217 -17.82 -15.80 -1.67
N ASN A 218 -17.87 -16.10 -0.37
CA ASN A 218 -17.18 -17.26 0.19
C ASN A 218 -17.79 -18.61 -0.27
N ALA A 219 -19.05 -18.62 -0.67
CA ALA A 219 -19.70 -19.82 -1.23
C ALA A 219 -19.27 -20.09 -2.68
N GLU A 220 -18.93 -19.02 -3.43
CA GLU A 220 -18.42 -19.13 -4.81
C GLU A 220 -16.91 -19.50 -4.86
N MET A 221 -16.15 -19.27 -3.75
CA MET A 221 -14.71 -19.54 -3.63
C MET A 221 -14.42 -21.02 -3.35
#